data_7be45de3a0a6496deb23f6eefdb1d182
#
_entry.id   7be45de3a0a6496deb23f6eefdb1d182
#
_cell.length_a   1.000
_cell.length_b   1.000
_cell.length_c   1.000
_cell.angle_alpha   90.00
_cell.angle_beta   90.00
_cell.angle_gamma   90.00
#
_symmetry.space_group_name_H-M   'P 1'
#
loop_
_entity.id
_entity.type
_entity.pdbx_description
1 polymer ?
#
loop_
_entity_poly.entity_id
_entity_poly.type
_entity_poly.pdbx_seq_one_letter_code
_entity_poly.pdbx_strand_id
1 'polypeptide(L)'
;SGTTYVISDSQTKISAPWAENIGTGKALKWPVGIASKGNPGVAGTISQTPGAIGYIGSEYAFALKIPVAKLQNKAGNFVAPTTESISAAADIEMPADTRTMITDSPVADAYPISCFTWILLYQEQAYKNRPEPLAQATVELLNWLTNPEAQDITTKVHYSPLPASTEQNAKQLLNTISYSRLPILN
;
A
#
# COMPACT_ATOMS: atom_id res chain seq x y z
N SER A 1 3.27 4.27 12.60
CA SER A 1 3.80 3.93 11.29
C SER A 1 2.73 3.24 10.43
N GLY A 2 2.68 3.56 9.13
CA GLY A 2 1.83 2.84 8.18
C GLY A 2 2.23 1.37 8.06
N THR A 3 3.52 1.10 7.99
CA THR A 3 4.07 -0.28 7.92
C THR A 3 3.69 -1.10 9.15
N THR A 4 3.73 -0.48 10.35
CA THR A 4 3.25 -1.13 11.59
C THR A 4 1.76 -1.45 11.52
N TYR A 5 0.96 -0.55 10.96
CA TYR A 5 -0.47 -0.79 10.78
C TYR A 5 -0.72 -2.00 9.87
N VAL A 6 -0.05 -2.06 8.73
CA VAL A 6 -0.23 -3.14 7.72
C VAL A 6 0.15 -4.50 8.28
N ILE A 7 1.33 -4.64 8.93
CA ILE A 7 1.74 -5.91 9.54
C ILE A 7 0.78 -6.33 10.65
N SER A 8 0.37 -5.41 11.50
CA SER A 8 -0.52 -5.72 12.61
C SER A 8 -1.95 -6.05 12.16
N ASP A 9 -2.44 -5.43 11.09
CA ASP A 9 -3.71 -5.79 10.46
C ASP A 9 -3.68 -7.22 9.92
N SER A 10 -2.62 -7.57 9.18
CA SER A 10 -2.41 -8.94 8.69
C SER A 10 -2.37 -9.95 9.84
N GLN A 11 -1.58 -9.69 10.88
CA GLN A 11 -1.46 -10.61 12.03
C GLN A 11 -2.78 -10.74 12.79
N THR A 12 -3.55 -9.68 12.94
CA THR A 12 -4.86 -9.70 13.59
C THR A 12 -5.86 -10.60 12.84
N LYS A 13 -5.77 -10.65 11.51
CA LYS A 13 -6.64 -11.48 10.68
C LYS A 13 -6.34 -12.99 10.78
N ILE A 14 -5.08 -13.36 11.01
CA ILE A 14 -4.62 -14.75 10.94
C ILE A 14 -4.28 -15.38 12.30
N SER A 15 -4.23 -14.59 13.38
CA SER A 15 -3.82 -15.05 14.70
C SER A 15 -4.74 -14.52 15.79
N ALA A 16 -5.56 -15.39 16.38
CA ALA A 16 -6.42 -15.04 17.51
C ALA A 16 -5.60 -14.54 18.74
N PRO A 17 -4.49 -15.18 19.15
CA PRO A 17 -3.67 -14.66 20.24
C PRO A 17 -3.09 -13.26 19.95
N TRP A 18 -2.74 -12.97 18.70
CA TRP A 18 -2.30 -11.62 18.32
C TRP A 18 -3.44 -10.61 18.41
N ALA A 19 -4.62 -10.94 17.88
CA ALA A 19 -5.79 -10.07 17.93
C ALA A 19 -6.18 -9.69 19.36
N GLU A 20 -6.12 -10.64 20.29
CA GLU A 20 -6.49 -10.45 21.70
C GLU A 20 -5.44 -9.64 22.49
N ASN A 21 -4.14 -9.86 22.24
CA ASN A 21 -3.08 -9.33 23.10
C ASN A 21 -2.40 -8.08 22.53
N ILE A 22 -2.36 -7.90 21.18
CA ILE A 22 -1.64 -6.83 20.52
C ILE A 22 -2.59 -6.00 19.64
N GLY A 23 -3.38 -6.65 18.78
CA GLY A 23 -4.34 -6.03 17.88
C GLY A 23 -3.70 -5.27 16.71
N THR A 24 -4.50 -4.39 16.08
CA THR A 24 -4.12 -3.56 14.93
C THR A 24 -3.90 -2.11 15.33
N GLY A 25 -2.81 -1.48 14.86
CA GLY A 25 -2.57 -0.07 15.14
C GLY A 25 -1.32 0.50 14.48
N LYS A 26 -1.26 1.83 14.38
CA LYS A 26 -0.07 2.56 13.90
C LYS A 26 1.03 2.68 14.95
N ALA A 27 0.68 2.53 16.23
CA ALA A 27 1.56 2.53 17.39
C ALA A 27 1.07 1.45 18.35
N LEU A 28 1.88 0.45 18.58
CA LEU A 28 1.54 -0.72 19.37
C LEU A 28 2.50 -0.86 20.57
N LYS A 29 1.99 -1.47 21.64
CA LYS A 29 2.83 -1.84 22.77
C LYS A 29 3.46 -3.20 22.50
N TRP A 30 4.67 -3.19 21.97
CA TRP A 30 5.42 -4.41 21.69
C TRP A 30 5.93 -5.03 22.98
N PRO A 31 5.72 -6.34 23.21
CA PRO A 31 6.22 -7.02 24.42
C PRO A 31 7.73 -7.21 24.39
N VAL A 32 8.34 -7.29 23.19
CA VAL A 32 9.78 -7.53 22.97
C VAL A 32 10.22 -6.83 21.68
N GLY A 33 11.52 -6.70 21.49
CA GLY A 33 12.13 -6.20 20.26
C GLY A 33 12.82 -4.85 20.42
N ILE A 34 13.42 -4.39 19.34
CA ILE A 34 14.15 -3.11 19.22
C ILE A 34 13.32 -2.17 18.36
N ALA A 35 13.01 -1.00 18.88
CA ALA A 35 12.34 0.03 18.11
C ALA A 35 13.36 0.84 17.28
N SER A 36 13.09 0.97 15.98
CA SER A 36 13.91 1.74 15.07
C SER A 36 13.05 2.74 14.29
N LYS A 37 13.63 3.90 13.92
CA LYS A 37 12.88 4.99 13.29
C LYS A 37 12.70 4.76 11.79
N GLY A 38 11.49 4.45 11.37
CA GLY A 38 11.10 4.28 9.96
C GLY A 38 11.75 3.06 9.29
N ASN A 39 11.42 2.85 8.02
CA ASN A 39 11.98 1.74 7.25
C ASN A 39 13.52 1.77 7.18
N PRO A 40 14.19 2.93 6.96
CA PRO A 40 15.66 2.99 6.96
C PRO A 40 16.29 2.57 8.29
N GLY A 41 15.71 2.98 9.42
CA GLY A 41 16.20 2.60 10.74
C GLY A 41 16.07 1.10 11.00
N VAL A 42 14.92 0.51 10.66
CA VAL A 42 14.72 -0.96 10.79
C VAL A 42 15.67 -1.72 9.85
N ALA A 43 15.81 -1.30 8.59
CA ALA A 43 16.74 -1.91 7.64
C ALA A 43 18.18 -1.89 8.16
N GLY A 44 18.63 -0.75 8.70
CA GLY A 44 19.95 -0.61 9.31
C GLY A 44 20.13 -1.54 10.52
N THR A 45 19.14 -1.65 11.40
CA THR A 45 19.19 -2.55 12.55
C THR A 45 19.28 -4.01 12.14
N ILE A 46 18.48 -4.45 11.16
CA ILE A 46 18.53 -5.82 10.62
C ILE A 46 19.92 -6.11 10.04
N SER A 47 20.48 -5.19 9.24
CA SER A 47 21.76 -5.38 8.59
C SER A 47 22.95 -5.46 9.57
N GLN A 48 22.83 -4.84 10.74
CA GLN A 48 23.88 -4.80 11.76
C GLN A 48 23.74 -5.85 12.87
N THR A 49 22.60 -6.54 12.92
CA THR A 49 22.32 -7.47 14.01
C THR A 49 22.14 -8.90 13.46
N PRO A 50 23.15 -9.77 13.58
CA PRO A 50 23.04 -11.16 13.13
C PRO A 50 21.86 -11.88 13.76
N GLY A 51 21.02 -12.54 12.94
CA GLY A 51 19.83 -13.25 13.39
C GLY A 51 18.60 -12.37 13.65
N ALA A 52 18.69 -11.05 13.41
CA ALA A 52 17.54 -10.18 13.55
C ALA A 52 16.50 -10.43 12.44
N ILE A 53 15.22 -10.33 12.84
CA ILE A 53 14.06 -10.33 11.95
C ILE A 53 13.34 -8.99 12.13
N GLY A 54 12.88 -8.39 11.07
CA GLY A 54 12.12 -7.14 11.14
C GLY A 54 11.13 -7.01 9.99
N TYR A 55 10.34 -5.93 9.99
CA TYR A 55 9.41 -5.60 8.91
C TYR A 55 9.67 -4.20 8.39
N ILE A 56 9.73 -4.08 7.07
CA ILE A 56 9.98 -2.84 6.31
C ILE A 56 9.17 -2.87 5.02
N GLY A 57 9.06 -1.74 4.35
CA GLY A 57 8.56 -1.71 2.97
C GLY A 57 9.46 -2.54 2.04
N SER A 58 8.86 -3.27 1.11
CA SER A 58 9.57 -4.16 0.17
C SER A 58 10.59 -3.40 -0.68
N GLU A 59 10.33 -2.15 -1.01
CA GLU A 59 11.22 -1.26 -1.76
C GLU A 59 12.58 -1.09 -1.07
N TYR A 60 12.63 -1.03 0.26
CA TYR A 60 13.89 -1.00 1.01
C TYR A 60 14.60 -2.34 0.99
N ALA A 61 13.86 -3.45 1.13
CA ALA A 61 14.45 -4.78 1.11
C ALA A 61 15.08 -5.06 -0.25
N PHE A 62 14.41 -4.71 -1.34
CA PHE A 62 14.93 -4.91 -2.71
C PHE A 62 16.11 -4.01 -3.01
N ALA A 63 16.01 -2.70 -2.71
CA ALA A 63 17.11 -1.75 -2.96
C ALA A 63 18.38 -2.11 -2.18
N LEU A 64 18.26 -2.60 -0.95
CA LEU A 64 19.38 -2.97 -0.09
C LEU A 64 19.76 -4.46 -0.17
N LYS A 65 19.04 -5.25 -0.99
CA LYS A 65 19.24 -6.70 -1.14
C LYS A 65 19.17 -7.46 0.19
N ILE A 66 18.26 -7.03 1.09
CA ILE A 66 18.01 -7.71 2.35
C ILE A 66 17.19 -8.99 2.07
N PRO A 67 17.58 -10.15 2.61
CA PRO A 67 16.80 -11.38 2.46
C PRO A 67 15.39 -11.22 3.01
N VAL A 68 14.41 -11.72 2.26
CA VAL A 68 12.99 -11.64 2.60
C VAL A 68 12.38 -13.02 2.79
N ALA A 69 11.40 -13.14 3.69
CA ALA A 69 10.70 -14.37 3.94
C ALA A 69 9.58 -14.61 2.93
N LYS A 70 9.43 -15.87 2.52
CA LYS A 70 8.16 -16.34 1.95
C LYS A 70 7.15 -16.50 3.08
N LEU A 71 5.94 -16.04 2.87
CA LEU A 71 4.86 -16.16 3.85
C LEU A 71 3.74 -17.03 3.28
N GLN A 72 3.14 -17.84 4.14
CA GLN A 72 1.94 -18.59 3.76
C GLN A 72 0.76 -17.63 3.68
N ASN A 73 0.10 -17.61 2.52
CA ASN A 73 -1.08 -16.80 2.29
C ASN A 73 -2.39 -17.55 2.65
N LYS A 74 -3.52 -16.88 2.49
CA LYS A 74 -4.85 -17.43 2.78
C LYS A 74 -5.19 -18.67 1.97
N ALA A 75 -4.64 -18.80 0.76
CA ALA A 75 -4.81 -19.99 -0.09
C ALA A 75 -3.91 -21.16 0.31
N GLY A 76 -3.02 -20.99 1.32
CA GLY A 76 -2.09 -22.01 1.79
C GLY A 76 -0.74 -22.03 1.06
N ASN A 77 -0.50 -21.15 0.11
CA ASN A 77 0.71 -21.09 -0.69
C ASN A 77 1.80 -20.25 0.02
N PHE A 78 3.07 -20.69 -0.05
CA PHE A 78 4.22 -19.91 0.40
C PHE A 78 4.69 -18.96 -0.72
N VAL A 79 4.40 -17.68 -0.56
CA VAL A 79 4.63 -16.64 -1.57
C VAL A 79 5.75 -15.71 -1.14
N ALA A 80 6.67 -15.40 -2.08
CA ALA A 80 7.69 -14.36 -1.88
C ALA A 80 7.11 -12.97 -2.20
N PRO A 81 7.60 -11.89 -1.57
CA PRO A 81 7.17 -10.52 -1.89
C PRO A 81 7.85 -10.07 -3.19
N THR A 82 7.22 -10.35 -4.32
CA THR A 82 7.63 -9.83 -5.64
C THR A 82 6.64 -8.75 -6.08
N THR A 83 7.02 -7.96 -7.09
CA THR A 83 6.12 -6.95 -7.66
C THR A 83 4.81 -7.58 -8.15
N GLU A 84 4.88 -8.77 -8.72
CA GLU A 84 3.74 -9.53 -9.23
C GLU A 84 2.84 -10.03 -8.10
N SER A 85 3.42 -10.61 -7.04
CA SER A 85 2.64 -11.15 -5.92
C SER A 85 1.99 -10.06 -5.05
N ILE A 86 2.64 -8.89 -4.97
CA ILE A 86 2.08 -7.72 -4.29
C ILE A 86 0.96 -7.11 -5.14
N SER A 87 1.15 -6.99 -6.46
CA SER A 87 0.10 -6.56 -7.40
C SER A 87 -1.10 -7.52 -7.36
N ALA A 88 -0.86 -8.83 -7.37
CA ALA A 88 -1.92 -9.85 -7.28
C ALA A 88 -2.80 -9.69 -6.02
N ALA A 89 -2.24 -9.23 -4.90
CA ALA A 89 -3.02 -8.99 -3.68
C ALA A 89 -4.10 -7.91 -3.87
N ALA A 90 -3.91 -7.01 -4.83
CA ALA A 90 -4.84 -5.92 -5.16
C ALA A 90 -5.91 -6.32 -6.19
N ASP A 91 -5.84 -7.52 -6.78
CA ASP A 91 -6.83 -8.02 -7.74
C ASP A 91 -8.05 -8.61 -7.02
N ILE A 92 -8.76 -7.73 -6.34
CA ILE A 92 -9.97 -8.03 -5.57
C ILE A 92 -11.09 -7.07 -5.97
N GLU A 93 -12.32 -7.44 -5.67
CA GLU A 93 -13.44 -6.51 -5.78
C GLU A 93 -13.25 -5.34 -4.80
N MET A 94 -13.23 -4.13 -5.33
CA MET A 94 -13.04 -2.91 -4.54
C MET A 94 -14.36 -2.18 -4.30
N PRO A 95 -14.56 -1.58 -3.11
CA PRO A 95 -15.66 -0.64 -2.92
C PRO A 95 -15.47 0.62 -3.78
N ALA A 96 -16.58 1.28 -4.13
CA ALA A 96 -16.58 2.45 -5.02
C ALA A 96 -15.67 3.61 -4.53
N ASP A 97 -15.50 3.73 -3.21
CA ASP A 97 -14.61 4.72 -2.59
C ASP A 97 -13.16 4.25 -2.46
N THR A 98 -12.85 3.07 -3.00
CA THR A 98 -11.55 2.40 -3.00
C THR A 98 -10.95 2.11 -1.62
N ARG A 99 -11.64 2.40 -0.51
CA ARG A 99 -11.15 2.19 0.86
C ARG A 99 -11.21 0.72 1.25
N THR A 100 -10.12 0.01 1.05
CA THR A 100 -10.00 -1.40 1.43
C THR A 100 -8.58 -1.75 1.86
N MET A 101 -8.44 -2.77 2.70
CA MET A 101 -7.16 -3.38 3.04
C MET A 101 -7.00 -4.66 2.22
N ILE A 102 -5.82 -4.84 1.63
CA ILE A 102 -5.49 -6.01 0.82
C ILE A 102 -4.57 -7.01 1.56
N THR A 103 -4.41 -6.82 2.87
CA THR A 103 -3.79 -7.82 3.75
C THR A 103 -4.66 -9.07 3.80
N ASP A 104 -4.02 -10.24 3.80
CA ASP A 104 -4.69 -11.55 3.78
C ASP A 104 -5.64 -11.72 2.58
N SER A 105 -5.22 -11.22 1.40
CA SER A 105 -5.97 -11.35 0.14
C SER A 105 -6.28 -12.82 -0.17
N PRO A 106 -7.48 -13.15 -0.68
CA PRO A 106 -7.86 -14.51 -1.06
C PRO A 106 -7.19 -14.99 -2.35
N VAL A 107 -6.51 -14.13 -3.09
CA VAL A 107 -5.86 -14.49 -4.36
C VAL A 107 -4.71 -15.45 -4.12
N ALA A 108 -4.66 -16.52 -4.90
CA ALA A 108 -3.74 -17.65 -4.67
C ALA A 108 -2.25 -17.29 -4.71
N ASP A 109 -1.88 -16.31 -5.56
CA ASP A 109 -0.49 -15.87 -5.73
C ASP A 109 -0.18 -14.57 -4.96
N ALA A 110 -1.13 -14.09 -4.14
CA ALA A 110 -0.98 -12.84 -3.41
C ALA A 110 0.01 -12.95 -2.25
N TYR A 111 0.91 -11.96 -2.11
CA TYR A 111 1.69 -11.81 -0.89
C TYR A 111 0.78 -11.28 0.23
N PRO A 112 0.72 -11.95 1.41
CA PRO A 112 -0.34 -11.71 2.39
C PRO A 112 -0.22 -10.38 3.14
N ILE A 113 0.96 -9.74 3.15
CA ILE A 113 1.19 -8.45 3.80
C ILE A 113 1.39 -7.38 2.73
N SER A 114 0.31 -7.05 2.03
CA SER A 114 0.31 -6.03 0.98
C SER A 114 -0.63 -4.88 1.32
N CYS A 115 -0.35 -3.69 0.80
CA CYS A 115 -1.21 -2.52 0.99
C CYS A 115 -1.10 -1.56 -0.19
N PHE A 116 -2.11 -0.71 -0.33
CA PHE A 116 -2.06 0.45 -1.23
C PHE A 116 -1.34 1.64 -0.59
N THR A 117 -0.81 2.51 -1.43
CA THR A 117 -0.50 3.89 -1.08
C THR A 117 -1.67 4.77 -1.49
N TRP A 118 -2.21 5.54 -0.54
CA TRP A 118 -3.41 6.33 -0.72
C TRP A 118 -3.06 7.80 -0.93
N ILE A 119 -3.67 8.42 -1.92
CA ILE A 119 -3.67 9.87 -2.11
C ILE A 119 -5.04 10.40 -1.73
N LEU A 120 -5.08 11.35 -0.80
CA LEU A 120 -6.31 11.95 -0.32
C LEU A 120 -6.46 13.36 -0.90
N LEU A 121 -7.61 13.65 -1.49
CA LEU A 121 -7.96 14.98 -1.94
C LEU A 121 -9.46 15.24 -1.70
N TYR A 122 -9.83 16.52 -1.67
CA TYR A 122 -11.23 16.89 -1.62
C TYR A 122 -11.89 16.61 -2.97
N GLN A 123 -13.15 16.14 -2.95
CA GLN A 123 -13.92 15.93 -4.17
C GLN A 123 -14.21 17.26 -4.87
N GLU A 124 -14.59 18.29 -4.11
CA GLU A 124 -14.74 19.66 -4.62
C GLU A 124 -13.42 20.42 -4.44
N GLN A 125 -12.84 20.89 -5.54
CA GLN A 125 -11.52 21.51 -5.57
C GLN A 125 -11.54 23.03 -5.42
N ALA A 126 -12.70 23.68 -5.52
CA ALA A 126 -12.84 25.13 -5.30
C ALA A 126 -12.94 25.47 -3.80
N TYR A 127 -11.91 25.11 -3.03
CA TYR A 127 -11.83 25.40 -1.60
C TYR A 127 -10.70 26.38 -1.28
N LYS A 128 -10.87 27.20 -0.23
CA LYS A 128 -9.86 28.16 0.26
C LYS A 128 -9.22 29.00 -0.85
N ASN A 129 -10.01 29.48 -1.80
CA ASN A 129 -9.57 30.28 -2.95
C ASN A 129 -8.51 29.58 -3.83
N ARG A 130 -8.51 28.23 -3.90
CA ARG A 130 -7.62 27.49 -4.77
C ARG A 130 -7.91 27.86 -6.22
N PRO A 131 -6.89 28.23 -7.02
CA PRO A 131 -7.08 28.54 -8.44
C PRO A 131 -7.50 27.30 -9.23
N GLU A 132 -8.42 27.45 -10.17
CA GLU A 132 -8.88 26.39 -11.05
C GLU A 132 -7.74 25.70 -11.85
N PRO A 133 -6.75 26.41 -12.44
CA PRO A 133 -5.64 25.77 -13.12
C PRO A 133 -4.82 24.84 -12.22
N LEU A 134 -4.68 25.18 -10.93
CA LEU A 134 -3.98 24.31 -9.98
C LEU A 134 -4.81 23.06 -9.65
N ALA A 135 -6.12 23.18 -9.54
CA ALA A 135 -7.02 22.06 -9.34
C ALA A 135 -6.96 21.11 -10.53
N GLN A 136 -7.05 21.65 -11.75
CA GLN A 136 -6.95 20.91 -13.00
C GLN A 136 -5.62 20.15 -13.10
N ALA A 137 -4.49 20.84 -12.96
CA ALA A 137 -3.16 20.22 -13.01
C ALA A 137 -2.98 19.09 -11.96
N THR A 138 -3.59 19.25 -10.77
CA THR A 138 -3.57 18.20 -9.74
C THR A 138 -4.31 16.95 -10.19
N VAL A 139 -5.52 17.09 -10.71
CA VAL A 139 -6.34 15.94 -11.13
C VAL A 139 -5.76 15.28 -12.37
N GLU A 140 -5.23 16.07 -13.32
CA GLU A 140 -4.51 15.56 -14.50
C GLU A 140 -3.26 14.74 -14.10
N LEU A 141 -2.48 15.22 -13.12
CA LEU A 141 -1.35 14.45 -12.57
C LEU A 141 -1.82 13.12 -11.95
N LEU A 142 -2.90 13.13 -11.16
CA LEU A 142 -3.42 11.92 -10.56
C LEU A 142 -3.97 10.95 -11.62
N ASN A 143 -4.60 11.47 -12.65
CA ASN A 143 -5.04 10.64 -13.77
C ASN A 143 -3.85 10.04 -14.54
N TRP A 144 -2.79 10.82 -14.77
CA TRP A 144 -1.56 10.29 -15.38
C TRP A 144 -0.91 9.20 -14.52
N LEU A 145 -0.90 9.33 -13.18
CA LEU A 145 -0.36 8.31 -12.27
C LEU A 145 -1.08 6.95 -12.41
N THR A 146 -2.32 6.92 -12.89
CA THR A 146 -3.05 5.68 -13.14
C THR A 146 -2.86 5.14 -14.58
N ASN A 147 -2.04 5.76 -15.41
CA ASN A 147 -1.78 5.31 -16.77
C ASN A 147 -0.63 4.30 -16.82
N PRO A 148 -0.59 3.41 -17.83
CA PRO A 148 0.45 2.39 -17.96
C PRO A 148 1.88 2.95 -17.91
N GLU A 149 2.13 4.10 -18.55
CA GLU A 149 3.43 4.77 -18.52
C GLU A 149 3.91 5.08 -17.11
N ALA A 150 3.04 5.63 -16.26
CA ALA A 150 3.36 5.92 -14.87
C ALA A 150 3.50 4.63 -14.04
N GLN A 151 2.65 3.63 -14.32
CA GLN A 151 2.71 2.34 -13.63
C GLN A 151 3.99 1.56 -13.97
N ASP A 152 4.56 1.69 -15.17
CA ASP A 152 5.87 1.14 -15.53
C ASP A 152 7.01 1.75 -14.70
N ILE A 153 6.87 3.02 -14.28
CA ILE A 153 7.86 3.67 -13.43
C ILE A 153 7.85 3.05 -12.02
N THR A 154 6.68 2.63 -11.50
CA THR A 154 6.58 2.05 -10.15
C THR A 154 7.48 0.83 -10.00
N THR A 155 7.53 -0.04 -11.00
CA THR A 155 8.39 -1.23 -11.00
C THR A 155 9.87 -0.87 -10.93
N LYS A 156 10.30 0.22 -11.58
CA LYS A 156 11.71 0.68 -11.56
C LYS A 156 12.15 1.18 -10.19
N VAL A 157 11.21 1.59 -9.36
CA VAL A 157 11.46 2.06 -7.99
C VAL A 157 11.02 1.04 -6.93
N HIS A 158 10.86 -0.23 -7.33
CA HIS A 158 10.52 -1.36 -6.47
C HIS A 158 9.12 -1.29 -5.82
N TYR A 159 8.18 -0.57 -6.44
CA TYR A 159 6.76 -0.65 -6.12
C TYR A 159 6.04 -1.54 -7.13
N SER A 160 4.88 -2.04 -6.73
CA SER A 160 4.06 -2.90 -7.59
C SER A 160 3.04 -2.06 -8.36
N PRO A 161 2.87 -2.32 -9.68
CA PRO A 161 1.85 -1.63 -10.46
C PRO A 161 0.44 -2.05 -9.99
N LEU A 162 -0.51 -1.17 -10.22
CA LEU A 162 -1.92 -1.45 -9.94
C LEU A 162 -2.45 -2.46 -10.97
N PRO A 163 -3.28 -3.44 -10.57
CA PRO A 163 -4.06 -4.23 -11.52
C PRO A 163 -5.02 -3.36 -12.33
N ALA A 164 -5.37 -3.80 -13.53
CA ALA A 164 -6.27 -3.05 -14.42
C ALA A 164 -7.64 -2.73 -13.78
N SER A 165 -8.18 -3.64 -12.97
CA SER A 165 -9.41 -3.43 -12.21
C SER A 165 -9.28 -2.26 -11.23
N THR A 166 -8.17 -2.18 -10.50
CA THR A 166 -7.87 -1.10 -9.55
C THR A 166 -7.62 0.23 -10.26
N GLU A 167 -6.90 0.24 -11.40
CA GLU A 167 -6.72 1.44 -12.21
C GLU A 167 -8.06 2.00 -12.68
N GLN A 168 -8.95 1.14 -13.15
CA GLN A 168 -10.28 1.54 -13.61
C GLN A 168 -11.10 2.17 -12.47
N ASN A 169 -11.09 1.57 -11.28
CA ASN A 169 -11.78 2.12 -10.11
C ASN A 169 -11.21 3.50 -9.72
N ALA A 170 -9.89 3.65 -9.73
CA ALA A 170 -9.24 4.94 -9.44
C ALA A 170 -9.64 6.01 -10.47
N LYS A 171 -9.68 5.68 -11.78
CA LYS A 171 -10.13 6.59 -12.83
C LYS A 171 -11.60 6.98 -12.68
N GLN A 172 -12.48 6.03 -12.35
CA GLN A 172 -13.88 6.33 -12.06
C GLN A 172 -14.04 7.31 -10.90
N LEU A 173 -13.25 7.12 -9.83
CA LEU A 173 -13.26 8.03 -8.69
C LEU A 173 -12.74 9.42 -9.07
N LEU A 174 -11.67 9.51 -9.87
CA LEU A 174 -11.14 10.79 -10.36
C LEU A 174 -12.15 11.57 -11.21
N ASN A 175 -12.98 10.89 -11.99
CA ASN A 175 -14.04 11.51 -12.78
C ASN A 175 -15.14 12.17 -11.92
N THR A 176 -15.21 11.86 -10.62
CA THR A 176 -16.14 12.52 -9.70
C THR A 176 -15.60 13.82 -9.12
N ILE A 177 -14.33 14.16 -9.39
CA ILE A 177 -13.69 15.36 -8.87
C ILE A 177 -14.19 16.58 -9.64
N SER A 178 -14.58 17.62 -8.91
CA SER A 178 -15.17 18.83 -9.47
C SER A 178 -14.44 20.11 -9.05
N TYR A 179 -14.63 21.15 -9.85
CA TYR A 179 -14.30 22.53 -9.51
C TYR A 179 -15.53 23.40 -9.74
N SER A 180 -16.00 24.10 -8.69
CA SER A 180 -17.26 24.86 -8.74
C SER A 180 -18.46 24.03 -9.25
N ARG A 181 -18.51 22.76 -8.84
CA ARG A 181 -19.53 21.75 -9.21
C ARG A 181 -19.47 21.26 -10.67
N LEU A 182 -18.48 21.66 -11.44
CA LEU A 182 -18.24 21.15 -12.79
C LEU A 182 -17.14 20.07 -12.76
N PRO A 183 -17.28 18.95 -13.48
CA PRO A 183 -16.23 17.93 -13.57
C PRO A 183 -14.93 18.56 -14.11
N ILE A 184 -13.78 18.14 -13.55
CA ILE A 184 -12.46 18.60 -14.02
C ILE A 184 -12.00 17.74 -15.20
N LEU A 185 -12.24 16.43 -15.15
CA LEU A 185 -11.97 15.52 -16.27
C LEU A 185 -13.25 15.35 -17.10
N ASN A 186 -13.12 15.39 -18.42
CA ASN A 186 -14.20 15.17 -19.39
C ASN A 186 -14.14 13.73 -19.92
#